data_76246816f87986726d663d88160214fe
#
_entry.id   76246816f87986726d663d88160214fe
#
_cell.length_a   1.000
_cell.length_b   1.000
_cell.length_c   1.000
_cell.angle_alpha   90.00
_cell.angle_beta   90.00
_cell.angle_gamma   90.00
#
_symmetry.space_group_name_H-M   'P 1'
#
loop_
_entity.id
_entity.type
_entity.pdbx_description
1 polymer ?
#
loop_
_entity_poly.entity_id
_entity_poly.type
_entity_poly.pdbx_seq_one_letter_code
_entity_poly.pdbx_strand_id
1 'polypeptide(L)'
;MSDTAAALKALLLEKSVRTGTFTLASGKESDLYIDCRVTALDPFGANLIGKLGWAAVREKINTENLKIDAIGGMTLGADPISLAVGMTSAVAHPDEALQVFTVRKEPKGHGRGKQIEGNF
;
A
#
# COMPACT_ATOMS: atom_id res chain seq x y z
N MET A 1 -6.68 0.60 -19.57
CA MET A 1 -6.13 -0.05 -18.35
C MET A 1 -4.90 -0.85 -18.75
N SER A 2 -3.80 -0.68 -18.03
CA SER A 2 -2.59 -1.46 -18.29
C SER A 2 -2.79 -2.93 -17.93
N ASP A 3 -1.93 -3.80 -18.46
CA ASP A 3 -1.97 -5.23 -18.13
C ASP A 3 -1.78 -5.46 -16.61
N THR A 4 -0.90 -4.68 -15.99
CA THR A 4 -0.67 -4.75 -14.54
C THR A 4 -1.93 -4.36 -13.75
N ALA A 5 -2.60 -3.27 -14.15
CA ALA A 5 -3.83 -2.83 -13.51
C ALA A 5 -4.95 -3.86 -13.70
N ALA A 6 -5.08 -4.44 -14.89
CA ALA A 6 -6.07 -5.48 -15.16
C ALA A 6 -5.82 -6.74 -14.32
N ALA A 7 -4.55 -7.15 -14.20
CA ALA A 7 -4.17 -8.29 -13.36
C ALA A 7 -4.48 -8.04 -11.89
N LEU A 8 -4.19 -6.85 -11.38
CA LEU A 8 -4.49 -6.50 -10.00
C LEU A 8 -6.00 -6.46 -9.75
N LYS A 9 -6.77 -5.91 -10.69
CA LYS A 9 -8.23 -5.89 -10.58
C LYS A 9 -8.78 -7.32 -10.48
N ALA A 10 -8.31 -8.22 -11.34
CA ALA A 10 -8.74 -9.62 -11.32
C ALA A 10 -8.43 -10.28 -9.97
N LEU A 11 -7.24 -10.04 -9.44
CA LEU A 11 -6.80 -10.60 -8.17
C LEU A 11 -7.61 -10.03 -6.99
N LEU A 12 -7.91 -8.74 -7.01
CA LEU A 12 -8.76 -8.09 -6.00
C LEU A 12 -10.17 -8.70 -6.00
N LEU A 13 -10.74 -8.90 -7.18
CA LEU A 13 -12.06 -9.52 -7.30
C LEU A 13 -12.09 -10.95 -6.77
N GLU A 14 -11.02 -11.71 -7.01
CA GLU A 14 -10.90 -13.09 -6.54
C GLU A 14 -10.70 -13.17 -5.02
N LYS A 15 -9.79 -12.36 -4.46
CA LYS A 15 -9.31 -12.53 -3.08
C LYS A 15 -9.94 -11.58 -2.08
N SER A 16 -10.27 -10.36 -2.48
CA SER A 16 -10.66 -9.30 -1.56
C SER A 16 -12.13 -8.94 -1.58
N VAL A 17 -12.83 -9.27 -2.66
CA VAL A 17 -14.25 -8.91 -2.81
C VAL A 17 -15.14 -10.10 -2.46
N ARG A 18 -16.08 -9.86 -1.55
CA ARG A 18 -17.10 -10.85 -1.16
C ARG A 18 -18.48 -10.25 -1.30
N THR A 19 -19.42 -11.07 -1.79
CA THR A 19 -20.83 -10.71 -1.87
C THR A 19 -21.60 -11.49 -0.82
N GLY A 20 -22.69 -10.92 -0.34
CA GLY A 20 -23.51 -11.52 0.71
C GLY A 20 -24.15 -10.43 1.56
N THR A 21 -24.49 -10.75 2.80
CA THR A 21 -25.01 -9.77 3.74
C THR A 21 -23.96 -9.54 4.84
N PHE A 22 -23.46 -8.31 4.94
CA PHE A 22 -22.43 -7.94 5.89
C PHE A 22 -22.88 -6.74 6.71
N THR A 23 -22.57 -6.76 8.01
CA THR A 23 -22.78 -5.62 8.88
C THR A 23 -21.47 -4.84 9.00
N LEU A 24 -21.48 -3.56 8.59
CA LEU A 24 -20.32 -2.68 8.66
C LEU A 24 -20.10 -2.17 10.08
N ALA A 25 -18.93 -1.60 10.35
CA ALA A 25 -18.62 -1.00 11.64
C ALA A 25 -19.59 0.12 12.03
N SER A 26 -20.19 0.80 11.05
CA SER A 26 -21.21 1.81 11.26
C SER A 26 -22.57 1.25 11.69
N GLY A 27 -22.75 -0.08 11.68
CA GLY A 27 -24.01 -0.75 11.91
C GLY A 27 -24.89 -0.91 10.69
N LYS A 28 -24.49 -0.32 9.56
CA LYS A 28 -25.22 -0.45 8.29
C LYS A 28 -24.95 -1.81 7.66
N GLU A 29 -25.95 -2.35 6.98
CA GLU A 29 -25.79 -3.56 6.18
C GLU A 29 -25.31 -3.22 4.78
N SER A 30 -24.45 -4.09 4.24
CA SER A 30 -23.96 -4.00 2.86
C SER A 30 -24.04 -5.38 2.20
N ASP A 31 -24.32 -5.41 0.91
CA ASP A 31 -24.28 -6.62 0.10
C ASP A 31 -22.87 -6.89 -0.46
N LEU A 32 -21.93 -6.00 -0.17
CA LEU A 32 -20.56 -6.06 -0.65
C LEU A 32 -19.59 -5.81 0.51
N TYR A 33 -18.55 -6.63 0.59
CA TYR A 33 -17.46 -6.45 1.53
C TYR A 33 -16.13 -6.54 0.79
N ILE A 34 -15.26 -5.55 1.00
CA ILE A 34 -13.96 -5.50 0.36
C ILE A 34 -12.88 -5.43 1.45
N ASP A 35 -11.97 -6.42 1.45
CA ASP A 35 -10.81 -6.41 2.32
C ASP A 35 -9.54 -6.44 1.47
N CYS A 36 -9.01 -5.26 1.19
CA CYS A 36 -7.83 -5.10 0.34
C CYS A 36 -6.57 -5.73 0.94
N ARG A 37 -6.50 -5.95 2.25
CA ARG A 37 -5.34 -6.55 2.90
C ARG A 37 -5.09 -7.98 2.44
N VAL A 38 -6.15 -8.71 2.12
CA VAL A 38 -6.01 -10.09 1.62
C VAL A 38 -5.20 -10.12 0.33
N THR A 39 -5.42 -9.14 -0.56
CA THR A 39 -4.64 -9.02 -1.80
C THR A 39 -3.27 -8.38 -1.55
N ALA A 40 -3.20 -7.35 -0.69
CA ALA A 40 -1.95 -6.66 -0.40
C ALA A 40 -0.92 -7.57 0.30
N LEU A 41 -1.38 -8.54 1.08
CA LEU A 41 -0.52 -9.52 1.74
C LEU A 41 -0.26 -10.76 0.90
N ASP A 42 -0.90 -10.89 -0.25
CA ASP A 42 -0.60 -11.94 -1.22
C ASP A 42 0.64 -11.55 -2.02
N PRO A 43 1.62 -12.46 -2.21
CA PRO A 43 2.86 -12.10 -2.90
C PRO A 43 2.66 -11.62 -4.34
N PHE A 44 1.70 -12.18 -5.06
CA PHE A 44 1.38 -11.71 -6.40
C PHE A 44 0.68 -10.35 -6.38
N GLY A 45 -0.24 -10.18 -5.43
CA GLY A 45 -0.93 -8.90 -5.21
C GLY A 45 0.05 -7.80 -4.83
N ALA A 46 0.93 -8.06 -3.88
CA ALA A 46 1.96 -7.11 -3.46
C ALA A 46 2.88 -6.70 -4.62
N ASN A 47 3.28 -7.66 -5.44
CA ASN A 47 4.13 -7.38 -6.60
C ASN A 47 3.42 -6.44 -7.61
N LEU A 48 2.15 -6.69 -7.89
CA LEU A 48 1.36 -5.84 -8.79
C LEU A 48 1.14 -4.45 -8.20
N ILE A 49 0.84 -4.38 -6.90
CA ILE A 49 0.68 -3.10 -6.18
C ILE A 49 1.97 -2.30 -6.23
N GLY A 50 3.10 -2.94 -6.01
CA GLY A 50 4.40 -2.29 -6.08
C GLY A 50 4.67 -1.67 -7.44
N LYS A 51 4.41 -2.41 -8.51
CA LYS A 51 4.60 -1.94 -9.88
C LYS A 51 3.71 -0.76 -10.23
N LEU A 52 2.41 -0.87 -9.93
CA LEU A 52 1.46 0.21 -10.20
C LEU A 52 1.74 1.44 -9.34
N GLY A 53 2.03 1.24 -8.06
CA GLY A 53 2.33 2.33 -7.14
C GLY A 53 3.59 3.07 -7.54
N TRP A 54 4.65 2.34 -7.88
CA TRP A 54 5.90 2.96 -8.32
C TRP A 54 5.71 3.74 -9.64
N ALA A 55 4.96 3.18 -10.59
CA ALA A 55 4.65 3.87 -11.83
C ALA A 55 3.90 5.19 -11.58
N ALA A 56 2.92 5.17 -10.66
CA ALA A 56 2.18 6.37 -10.28
C ALA A 56 3.08 7.43 -9.63
N VAL A 57 3.99 7.01 -8.75
CA VAL A 57 4.96 7.90 -8.11
C VAL A 57 5.89 8.52 -9.15
N ARG A 58 6.41 7.71 -10.08
CA ARG A 58 7.28 8.20 -11.16
C ARG A 58 6.58 9.21 -12.04
N GLU A 59 5.33 8.96 -12.37
CA GLU A 59 4.53 9.91 -13.16
C GLU A 59 4.42 11.26 -12.44
N LYS A 60 4.13 11.25 -11.15
CA LYS A 60 4.04 12.48 -10.35
C LYS A 60 5.38 13.21 -10.26
N ILE A 61 6.46 12.48 -10.05
CA ILE A 61 7.80 13.07 -10.03
C ILE A 61 8.09 13.80 -11.35
N ASN A 62 7.77 13.16 -12.48
CA ASN A 62 8.07 13.69 -13.80
C ASN A 62 7.16 14.86 -14.20
N THR A 63 5.85 14.74 -13.93
CA THR A 63 4.86 15.75 -14.36
C THR A 63 4.84 16.99 -13.47
N GLU A 64 5.10 16.84 -12.17
CA GLU A 64 5.05 17.93 -11.21
C GLU A 64 6.41 18.36 -10.69
N ASN A 65 7.47 17.78 -11.21
CA ASN A 65 8.85 18.06 -10.82
C ASN A 65 9.06 17.95 -9.31
N LEU A 66 8.53 16.88 -8.73
CA LEU A 66 8.61 16.62 -7.29
C LEU A 66 9.83 15.77 -6.97
N LYS A 67 10.36 15.97 -5.76
CA LYS A 67 11.32 15.04 -5.16
C LYS A 67 10.60 14.29 -4.06
N ILE A 68 10.50 12.96 -4.21
CA ILE A 68 9.84 12.10 -3.24
C ILE A 68 10.89 11.15 -2.66
N ASP A 69 11.04 11.16 -1.34
CA ASP A 69 12.09 10.41 -0.65
C ASP A 69 11.55 9.19 0.11
N ALA A 70 10.27 9.19 0.47
CA ALA A 70 9.72 8.15 1.33
C ALA A 70 8.25 7.88 1.06
N ILE A 71 7.81 6.69 1.44
CA ILE A 71 6.43 6.26 1.35
C ILE A 71 6.03 5.53 2.64
N GLY A 72 4.84 5.78 3.13
CA GLY A 72 4.35 5.12 4.33
C GLY A 72 2.92 5.49 4.65
N GLY A 73 2.47 5.04 5.79
CA GLY A 73 1.13 5.33 6.29
C GLY A 73 0.83 4.60 7.58
N MET A 74 -0.41 4.62 7.96
CA MET A 74 -0.86 4.02 9.21
C MET A 74 -0.75 2.49 9.19
N THR A 75 -0.13 1.96 10.23
CA THR A 75 -0.12 0.52 10.43
C THR A 75 -1.56 0.05 10.75
N LEU A 76 -2.00 -1.12 10.34
CA LEU A 76 -1.32 -2.16 9.57
C LEU A 76 -1.61 -2.06 8.06
N GLY A 77 -2.69 -1.39 7.69
CA GLY A 77 -3.22 -1.39 6.32
C GLY A 77 -2.25 -0.85 5.27
N ALA A 78 -1.50 0.19 5.62
CA ALA A 78 -0.57 0.81 4.69
C ALA A 78 0.76 0.05 4.56
N ASP A 79 1.14 -0.76 5.54
CA ASP A 79 2.46 -1.38 5.59
C ASP A 79 2.79 -2.25 4.37
N PRO A 80 1.95 -3.21 3.97
CA PRO A 80 2.30 -4.04 2.80
C PRO A 80 2.34 -3.24 1.50
N ILE A 81 1.48 -2.23 1.35
CA ILE A 81 1.44 -1.39 0.16
C ILE A 81 2.71 -0.55 0.07
N SER A 82 3.07 0.13 1.16
CA SER A 82 4.26 0.98 1.22
C SER A 82 5.52 0.17 0.97
N LEU A 83 5.63 -0.99 1.60
CA LEU A 83 6.79 -1.86 1.42
C LEU A 83 6.89 -2.37 -0.02
N ALA A 84 5.78 -2.76 -0.62
CA ALA A 84 5.75 -3.23 -2.01
C ALA A 84 6.24 -2.14 -2.99
N VAL A 85 5.78 -0.90 -2.83
CA VAL A 85 6.20 0.22 -3.66
C VAL A 85 7.67 0.55 -3.41
N GLY A 86 8.10 0.59 -2.16
CA GLY A 86 9.50 0.83 -1.79
C GLY A 86 10.44 -0.21 -2.38
N MET A 87 10.09 -1.48 -2.28
CA MET A 87 10.87 -2.58 -2.85
C MET A 87 10.98 -2.48 -4.37
N THR A 88 9.88 -2.15 -5.04
CA THR A 88 9.87 -1.95 -6.49
C THR A 88 10.79 -0.79 -6.88
N SER A 89 10.75 0.32 -6.16
CA SER A 89 11.64 1.46 -6.42
C SER A 89 13.11 1.08 -6.28
N ALA A 90 13.45 0.30 -5.27
CA ALA A 90 14.84 -0.12 -5.02
C ALA A 90 15.39 -1.00 -6.15
N VAL A 91 14.54 -1.85 -6.73
CA VAL A 91 14.93 -2.70 -7.85
C VAL A 91 15.00 -1.92 -9.17
N ALA A 92 13.99 -1.08 -9.43
CA ALA A 92 13.85 -0.37 -10.70
C ALA A 92 14.79 0.84 -10.80
N HIS A 93 14.94 1.59 -9.72
CA HIS A 93 15.73 2.84 -9.68
C HIS A 93 16.48 2.94 -8.34
N PRO A 94 17.57 2.17 -8.13
CA PRO A 94 18.25 2.11 -6.84
C PRO A 94 18.70 3.48 -6.30
N ASP A 95 19.08 4.41 -7.20
CA ASP A 95 19.53 5.75 -6.80
C ASP A 95 18.38 6.64 -6.33
N GLU A 96 17.14 6.24 -6.62
CA GLU A 96 15.93 6.97 -6.26
C GLU A 96 15.00 6.13 -5.40
N ALA A 97 15.53 5.10 -4.72
CA ALA A 97 14.74 4.20 -3.90
C ALA A 97 14.01 4.97 -2.80
N LEU A 98 12.74 4.66 -2.61
CA LEU A 98 11.93 5.25 -1.56
C LEU A 98 12.19 4.55 -0.23
N GLN A 99 12.47 5.32 0.80
CA GLN A 99 12.47 4.80 2.16
C GLN A 99 11.04 4.47 2.59
N VAL A 100 10.88 3.43 3.37
CA VAL A 100 9.56 3.00 3.84
C VAL A 100 9.42 3.30 5.32
N PHE A 101 8.29 3.87 5.70
CA PHE A 101 7.99 4.14 7.11
C PHE A 101 6.59 3.64 7.46
N THR A 102 6.36 3.43 8.74
CA THR A 102 5.04 3.13 9.26
C THR A 102 4.67 4.11 10.37
N VAL A 103 3.40 4.46 10.44
CA VAL A 103 2.87 5.34 11.47
C VAL A 103 2.10 4.49 12.47
N ARG A 104 2.53 4.51 13.72
CA ARG A 104 1.85 3.78 14.81
C ARG A 104 0.56 4.49 15.17
N LYS A 105 -0.45 3.73 15.56
CA LYS A 105 -1.71 4.33 16.05
C LYS A 105 -1.48 5.22 17.27
N GLU A 106 -0.54 4.79 18.13
CA GLU A 106 -0.16 5.52 19.33
C GLU A 106 1.36 5.63 19.41
N PRO A 107 1.91 6.66 20.03
CA PRO A 107 3.34 6.76 20.27
C PRO A 107 3.83 5.55 21.07
N LYS A 108 5.07 5.13 20.82
CA LYS A 108 5.69 4.03 21.55
C LYS A 108 5.73 4.35 23.03
N GLY A 109 5.26 3.42 23.89
CA GLY A 109 5.17 3.60 25.33
C GLY A 109 6.52 3.63 26.05
N HIS A 110 7.60 3.17 25.43
CA HIS A 110 8.94 3.12 25.98
C HIS A 110 9.94 3.80 25.05
N GLY A 111 11.01 4.32 25.60
CA GLY A 111 12.04 5.01 24.85
C GLY A 111 11.64 6.41 24.48
N ARG A 112 11.85 6.81 23.21
CA ARG A 112 11.64 8.18 22.75
C ARG A 112 10.18 8.53 22.43
N GLY A 113 9.24 7.63 22.68
CA GLY A 113 7.83 7.88 22.35
C GLY A 113 7.56 8.06 20.85
N LYS A 114 8.35 7.43 19.99
CA LYS A 114 8.20 7.58 18.54
C LYS A 114 6.87 7.02 18.05
N GLN A 115 6.22 7.77 17.20
CA GLN A 115 5.01 7.32 16.50
C GLN A 115 5.34 6.85 15.09
N ILE A 116 6.41 7.35 14.49
CA ILE A 116 6.85 6.96 13.15
C ILE A 116 8.08 6.07 13.25
N GLU A 117 8.01 4.92 12.62
CA GLU A 117 9.12 3.96 12.54
C GLU A 117 9.61 3.89 11.09
N GLY A 118 10.92 3.91 10.93
CA GLY A 118 11.55 3.84 9.62
C GLY A 118 13.01 4.22 9.68
N ASN A 119 13.65 4.20 8.54
CA ASN A 119 15.08 4.45 8.42
C ASN A 119 15.32 5.89 7.99
N PHE A 120 15.22 6.79 8.92
CA PHE A 120 15.41 8.22 8.71
C PHE A 120 16.55 8.76 9.54
#